data_26e409dd936ba45ca8a3bcdf2a77fb82
#
_entry.id   26e409dd936ba45ca8a3bcdf2a77fb82
#
_cell.length_a   1.000
_cell.length_b   1.000
_cell.length_c   1.000
_cell.angle_alpha   90.00
_cell.angle_beta   90.00
_cell.angle_gamma   90.00
#
_symmetry.space_group_name_H-M   'P 1'
#
loop_
_entity.id
_entity.type
_entity.pdbx_description
1 polymer ?
#
loop_
_entity_poly.entity_id
_entity_poly.type
_entity_poly.pdbx_seq_one_letter_code
_entity_poly.pdbx_strand_id
1 'polypeptide(L)'
;MIQTFIEGLSDYHFLQNALITSVAIGIVAGAIGCFIILRGMSLMGDAIAHAVLPGVALSYILGINFFVGAIIFGIIASLLITYISNHSIVKSDTAIGITFSSFLALGVILIGVANSSTDLFHILFGNVLAVQDSDKWLTIGIAVLVVGAIILFYRPLLLTSFDPMMAKAFGMNVQAYHYLLMLLLTLVAVTAMQSVGTVLVVALLITPAATAFLYTKRLSRMIMLSSFLGGLASVVGLFIGYSLNIAAGSSIVLTAAFFFVFGFFLSPQQRQKHGKKSLVKAGMAVSLVAVGLFFYQSVHPTTSKNDQLKVVVTNAIIADMTREVGGDKIDLHSLVPVGKDPHDHEVLPEDIRRATNADVIFFNGLNLETGGNSWFTKLMTNADKVEGQDYFAVSEGVAPLYLEGANNEGKEDPHAWLSLANGMIYVENIARYLSEKDPNNQAYYQANAKAYLAKLETLHEESLARFAQIPDTKKLIVTSEGSFKYFSKTYGIPSAYIWEINTEEEGSPEQLRTLVDTLKASQVPALFLESSVNRKPMESVSTDTGIPIYSRIFTDSIAPAGEVGDSYYDMMKWNIEQISQGLTQ
;
A
#
# COMPACT_ATOMS: atom_id res chain seq x y z
N MET A 1 20.85 8.67 14.66
CA MET A 1 19.37 8.62 14.64
C MET A 1 18.70 9.99 14.88
N ILE A 2 18.81 10.64 16.07
CA ILE A 2 18.17 11.95 16.29
C ILE A 2 18.74 13.00 15.33
N GLN A 3 20.03 13.07 15.18
CA GLN A 3 20.68 13.98 14.24
C GLN A 3 20.27 13.71 12.81
N THR A 4 20.26 12.46 12.37
CA THR A 4 19.82 12.01 11.04
C THR A 4 18.35 12.38 10.76
N PHE A 5 17.48 12.28 11.77
CA PHE A 5 16.07 12.69 11.63
C PHE A 5 15.93 14.20 11.51
N ILE A 6 16.70 14.97 12.29
CA ILE A 6 16.68 16.45 12.23
C ILE A 6 17.25 16.95 10.89
N GLU A 7 18.35 16.35 10.43
CA GLU A 7 18.89 16.61 9.10
C GLU A 7 17.87 16.24 8.02
N GLY A 8 17.23 15.05 8.11
CA GLY A 8 16.18 14.65 7.19
C GLY A 8 14.97 15.61 7.17
N LEU A 9 14.59 16.18 8.30
CA LEU A 9 13.54 17.22 8.37
C LEU A 9 13.94 18.53 7.69
N SER A 10 15.23 18.86 7.66
CA SER A 10 15.73 20.05 6.94
C SER A 10 15.84 19.81 5.44
N ASP A 11 16.25 18.59 5.06
CA ASP A 11 16.65 18.26 3.69
C ASP A 11 15.51 17.70 2.84
N TYR A 12 14.49 17.07 3.49
CA TYR A 12 13.43 16.37 2.78
C TYR A 12 12.04 16.96 3.05
N HIS A 13 11.44 17.50 2.00
CA HIS A 13 10.12 18.12 2.04
C HIS A 13 9.00 17.10 2.38
N PHE A 14 9.12 15.86 1.89
CA PHE A 14 8.17 14.80 2.21
C PHE A 14 8.07 14.51 3.71
N LEU A 15 9.21 14.53 4.43
CA LEU A 15 9.25 14.25 5.86
C LEU A 15 8.60 15.40 6.66
N GLN A 16 8.74 16.64 6.19
CA GLN A 16 8.04 17.79 6.74
C GLN A 16 6.51 17.64 6.54
N ASN A 17 6.07 17.26 5.34
CA ASN A 17 4.66 17.04 5.02
C ASN A 17 4.07 15.92 5.88
N ALA A 18 4.77 14.79 5.97
CA ALA A 18 4.40 13.65 6.80
C ALA A 18 4.25 14.05 8.29
N LEU A 19 5.21 14.80 8.82
CA LEU A 19 5.20 15.25 10.22
C LEU A 19 4.03 16.21 10.49
N ILE A 20 3.87 17.25 9.68
CA ILE A 20 2.82 18.25 9.86
C ILE A 20 1.44 17.61 9.77
N THR A 21 1.23 16.77 8.75
CA THR A 21 -0.05 16.10 8.52
C THR A 21 -0.39 15.11 9.63
N SER A 22 0.53 14.22 9.99
CA SER A 22 0.30 13.24 11.05
C SER A 22 0.07 13.88 12.42
N VAL A 23 0.78 14.97 12.75
CA VAL A 23 0.57 15.72 13.97
C VAL A 23 -0.79 16.43 13.96
N ALA A 24 -1.19 17.06 12.85
CA ALA A 24 -2.50 17.69 12.72
C ALA A 24 -3.64 16.66 12.90
N ILE A 25 -3.51 15.50 12.26
CA ILE A 25 -4.45 14.37 12.43
C ILE A 25 -4.46 13.88 13.88
N GLY A 26 -3.29 13.65 14.48
CA GLY A 26 -3.18 13.18 15.87
C GLY A 26 -3.85 14.13 16.86
N ILE A 27 -3.71 15.45 16.67
CA ILE A 27 -4.36 16.45 17.50
C ILE A 27 -5.88 16.44 17.33
N VAL A 28 -6.37 16.48 16.09
CA VAL A 28 -7.81 16.58 15.85
C VAL A 28 -8.54 15.26 16.14
N ALA A 29 -7.94 14.11 15.80
CA ALA A 29 -8.46 12.80 16.12
C ALA A 29 -8.51 12.56 17.64
N GLY A 30 -7.45 12.96 18.36
CA GLY A 30 -7.44 12.94 19.81
C GLY A 30 -8.54 13.82 20.45
N ALA A 31 -8.80 15.01 19.88
CA ALA A 31 -9.84 15.89 20.37
C ALA A 31 -11.24 15.31 20.20
N ILE A 32 -11.59 14.84 18.98
CA ILE A 32 -12.91 14.30 18.69
C ILE A 32 -13.12 12.91 19.31
N GLY A 33 -12.04 12.11 19.41
CA GLY A 33 -12.03 10.80 20.03
C GLY A 33 -12.51 10.80 21.49
N CYS A 34 -12.30 11.90 22.22
CA CYS A 34 -12.83 12.06 23.58
C CYS A 34 -14.36 11.95 23.63
N PHE A 35 -15.05 12.54 22.64
CA PHE A 35 -16.51 12.47 22.57
C PHE A 35 -16.99 11.06 22.17
N ILE A 36 -16.25 10.39 21.29
CA ILE A 36 -16.54 9.02 20.85
C ILE A 36 -16.48 8.07 22.05
N ILE A 37 -15.41 8.13 22.86
CA ILE A 37 -15.23 7.29 24.03
C ILE A 37 -16.30 7.57 25.08
N LEU A 38 -16.61 8.83 25.35
CA LEU A 38 -17.63 9.21 26.35
C LEU A 38 -19.03 8.76 25.96
N ARG A 39 -19.33 8.67 24.67
CA ARG A 39 -20.62 8.17 24.16
C ARG A 39 -20.65 6.67 23.94
N GLY A 40 -19.56 5.94 24.20
CA GLY A 40 -19.47 4.49 24.00
C GLY A 40 -19.56 4.05 22.54
N MET A 41 -19.12 4.89 21.59
CA MET A 41 -19.18 4.64 20.14
C MET A 41 -17.79 4.36 19.55
N SER A 42 -16.96 3.58 20.23
CA SER A 42 -15.56 3.38 19.85
C SER A 42 -15.37 2.77 18.46
N LEU A 43 -16.31 1.96 17.98
CA LEU A 43 -16.28 1.36 16.64
C LEU A 43 -16.73 2.32 15.51
N MET A 44 -17.21 3.53 15.85
CA MET A 44 -17.76 4.46 14.86
C MET A 44 -16.72 4.97 13.87
N GLY A 45 -15.47 5.19 14.33
CA GLY A 45 -14.38 5.62 13.45
C GLY A 45 -14.05 4.58 12.39
N ASP A 46 -13.99 3.32 12.79
CA ASP A 46 -13.76 2.18 11.90
C ASP A 46 -14.93 1.99 10.92
N ALA A 47 -16.15 2.06 11.44
CA ALA A 47 -17.36 1.95 10.61
C ALA A 47 -17.44 3.04 9.52
N ILE A 48 -17.09 4.29 9.85
CA ILE A 48 -17.06 5.39 8.87
C ILE A 48 -15.96 5.15 7.85
N ALA A 49 -14.76 4.76 8.28
CA ALA A 49 -13.62 4.51 7.40
C ALA A 49 -13.93 3.49 6.28
N HIS A 50 -14.67 2.46 6.60
CA HIS A 50 -15.10 1.46 5.61
C HIS A 50 -16.42 1.82 4.89
N ALA A 51 -17.31 2.55 5.55
CA ALA A 51 -18.58 2.96 4.95
C ALA A 51 -18.43 4.03 3.85
N VAL A 52 -17.27 4.62 3.68
CA VAL A 52 -16.99 5.58 2.59
C VAL A 52 -16.67 4.88 1.26
N LEU A 53 -16.33 3.59 1.26
CA LEU A 53 -15.97 2.82 0.06
C LEU A 53 -16.97 2.95 -1.09
N PRO A 54 -18.29 2.80 -0.89
CA PRO A 54 -19.25 2.98 -1.97
C PRO A 54 -19.21 4.38 -2.57
N GLY A 55 -18.92 5.38 -1.73
CA GLY A 55 -18.79 6.77 -2.15
C GLY A 55 -17.54 7.00 -3.02
N VAL A 56 -16.43 6.38 -2.65
CA VAL A 56 -15.20 6.41 -3.43
C VAL A 56 -15.41 5.73 -4.78
N ALA A 57 -15.97 4.52 -4.79
CA ALA A 57 -16.27 3.77 -6.01
C ALA A 57 -17.24 4.53 -6.95
N LEU A 58 -18.31 5.11 -6.39
CA LEU A 58 -19.25 5.89 -7.16
C LEU A 58 -18.63 7.17 -7.72
N SER A 59 -17.75 7.83 -6.97
CA SER A 59 -17.01 9.01 -7.45
C SER A 59 -16.13 8.66 -8.63
N TYR A 60 -15.47 7.52 -8.60
CA TYR A 60 -14.68 7.01 -9.71
C TYR A 60 -15.55 6.79 -10.96
N ILE A 61 -16.66 6.07 -10.82
CA ILE A 61 -17.61 5.82 -11.93
C ILE A 61 -18.15 7.13 -12.55
N LEU A 62 -18.39 8.14 -11.71
CA LEU A 62 -18.93 9.43 -12.16
C LEU A 62 -17.85 10.43 -12.60
N GLY A 63 -16.57 10.10 -12.49
CA GLY A 63 -15.45 10.99 -12.81
C GLY A 63 -15.37 12.23 -11.91
N ILE A 64 -15.84 12.17 -10.66
CA ILE A 64 -15.79 13.27 -9.69
C ILE A 64 -14.70 13.00 -8.64
N ASN A 65 -14.36 14.04 -7.87
CA ASN A 65 -13.35 13.92 -6.81
C ASN A 65 -13.77 12.91 -5.73
N PHE A 66 -12.91 11.96 -5.42
CA PHE A 66 -13.13 10.88 -4.43
C PHE A 66 -13.55 11.38 -3.05
N PHE A 67 -13.01 12.52 -2.63
CA PHE A 67 -13.29 13.13 -1.35
C PHE A 67 -14.78 13.50 -1.20
N VAL A 68 -15.42 13.98 -2.28
CA VAL A 68 -16.83 14.34 -2.28
C VAL A 68 -17.72 13.12 -2.03
N GLY A 69 -17.51 12.04 -2.74
CA GLY A 69 -18.26 10.80 -2.54
C GLY A 69 -18.02 10.18 -1.18
N ALA A 70 -16.76 10.16 -0.73
CA ALA A 70 -16.41 9.66 0.60
C ALA A 70 -17.14 10.42 1.73
N ILE A 71 -17.19 11.76 1.67
CA ILE A 71 -17.92 12.58 2.63
C ILE A 71 -19.43 12.28 2.58
N ILE A 72 -20.02 12.24 1.40
CA ILE A 72 -21.47 12.01 1.23
C ILE A 72 -21.84 10.65 1.83
N PHE A 73 -21.13 9.58 1.49
CA PHE A 73 -21.43 8.24 1.99
C PHE A 73 -21.10 8.08 3.48
N GLY A 74 -20.04 8.72 3.98
CA GLY A 74 -19.76 8.77 5.40
C GLY A 74 -20.85 9.47 6.21
N ILE A 75 -21.42 10.56 5.68
CA ILE A 75 -22.58 11.23 6.28
C ILE A 75 -23.82 10.33 6.24
N ILE A 76 -24.11 9.71 5.09
CA ILE A 76 -25.25 8.79 4.95
C ILE A 76 -25.14 7.63 5.94
N ALA A 77 -23.96 7.02 6.07
CA ALA A 77 -23.71 5.95 7.05
C ALA A 77 -23.94 6.42 8.49
N SER A 78 -23.41 7.59 8.84
CA SER A 78 -23.59 8.19 10.17
C SER A 78 -25.05 8.49 10.49
N LEU A 79 -25.81 8.98 9.51
CA LEU A 79 -27.24 9.23 9.63
C LEU A 79 -28.03 7.91 9.80
N LEU A 80 -27.67 6.89 9.02
CA LEU A 80 -28.32 5.57 9.08
C LEU A 80 -28.08 4.88 10.42
N ILE A 81 -26.83 4.88 10.92
CA ILE A 81 -26.49 4.35 12.24
C ILE A 81 -27.31 5.06 13.33
N THR A 82 -27.36 6.38 13.26
CA THR A 82 -28.13 7.19 14.23
C THR A 82 -29.62 6.88 14.14
N TYR A 83 -30.16 6.75 12.93
CA TYR A 83 -31.57 6.44 12.72
C TYR A 83 -31.93 5.06 13.29
N ILE A 84 -31.16 4.03 12.96
CA ILE A 84 -31.37 2.65 13.46
C ILE A 84 -31.28 2.64 14.99
N SER A 85 -30.26 3.27 15.58
CA SER A 85 -30.03 3.31 17.00
C SER A 85 -31.17 4.00 17.78
N ASN A 86 -31.79 5.03 17.18
CA ASN A 86 -32.85 5.80 17.83
C ASN A 86 -34.26 5.22 17.64
N HIS A 87 -34.49 4.42 16.58
CA HIS A 87 -35.84 3.93 16.22
C HIS A 87 -35.98 2.40 16.33
N SER A 88 -34.98 1.71 16.87
CA SER A 88 -35.03 0.28 17.10
C SER A 88 -34.59 -0.09 18.51
N ILE A 89 -34.84 -1.33 18.92
CA ILE A 89 -34.37 -1.92 20.18
C ILE A 89 -32.91 -2.36 20.11
N VAL A 90 -32.27 -2.20 18.92
CA VAL A 90 -30.90 -2.64 18.64
C VAL A 90 -29.92 -1.67 19.30
N LYS A 91 -28.88 -2.21 19.95
CA LYS A 91 -27.83 -1.40 20.55
C LYS A 91 -27.00 -0.67 19.47
N SER A 92 -26.45 0.48 19.84
CA SER A 92 -25.61 1.29 18.93
C SER A 92 -24.49 0.49 18.26
N ASP A 93 -23.79 -0.38 19.00
CA ASP A 93 -22.71 -1.20 18.44
C ASP A 93 -23.20 -2.16 17.35
N THR A 94 -24.41 -2.72 17.52
CA THR A 94 -25.04 -3.58 16.51
C THR A 94 -25.47 -2.78 15.28
N ALA A 95 -26.03 -1.57 15.48
CA ALA A 95 -26.38 -0.68 14.36
C ALA A 95 -25.13 -0.26 13.56
N ILE A 96 -24.03 0.03 14.26
CA ILE A 96 -22.72 0.31 13.65
C ILE A 96 -22.27 -0.90 12.83
N GLY A 97 -22.26 -2.11 13.40
CA GLY A 97 -21.80 -3.33 12.71
C GLY A 97 -22.62 -3.66 11.45
N ILE A 98 -23.96 -3.55 11.52
CA ILE A 98 -24.84 -3.80 10.36
C ILE A 98 -24.56 -2.78 9.26
N THR A 99 -24.49 -1.49 9.58
CA THR A 99 -24.25 -0.43 8.60
C THR A 99 -22.85 -0.60 7.97
N PHE A 100 -21.83 -0.83 8.79
CA PHE A 100 -20.47 -1.09 8.34
C PHE A 100 -20.41 -2.24 7.33
N SER A 101 -20.94 -3.43 7.72
CA SER A 101 -20.89 -4.62 6.85
C SER A 101 -21.67 -4.42 5.55
N SER A 102 -22.81 -3.72 5.60
CA SER A 102 -23.65 -3.45 4.43
C SER A 102 -22.97 -2.48 3.46
N PHE A 103 -22.36 -1.41 3.98
CA PHE A 103 -21.66 -0.44 3.14
C PHE A 103 -20.36 -1.00 2.59
N LEU A 104 -19.62 -1.79 3.38
CA LEU A 104 -18.42 -2.49 2.90
C LEU A 104 -18.79 -3.43 1.75
N ALA A 105 -19.83 -4.26 1.91
CA ALA A 105 -20.30 -5.15 0.86
C ALA A 105 -20.77 -4.39 -0.40
N LEU A 106 -21.49 -3.27 -0.23
CA LEU A 106 -21.89 -2.41 -1.33
C LEU A 106 -20.66 -1.78 -2.01
N GLY A 107 -19.67 -1.36 -1.24
CA GLY A 107 -18.41 -0.82 -1.75
C GLY A 107 -17.67 -1.82 -2.62
N VAL A 108 -17.50 -3.04 -2.12
CA VAL A 108 -16.87 -4.15 -2.88
C VAL A 108 -17.62 -4.43 -4.18
N ILE A 109 -18.95 -4.50 -4.15
CA ILE A 109 -19.77 -4.69 -5.36
C ILE A 109 -19.56 -3.53 -6.36
N LEU A 110 -19.59 -2.28 -5.89
CA LEU A 110 -19.40 -1.12 -6.75
C LEU A 110 -17.98 -1.02 -7.31
N ILE A 111 -16.96 -1.43 -6.56
CA ILE A 111 -15.58 -1.53 -7.02
C ILE A 111 -15.50 -2.55 -8.16
N GLY A 112 -16.07 -3.75 -7.97
CA GLY A 112 -16.13 -4.76 -9.01
C GLY A 112 -16.91 -4.31 -10.27
N VAL A 113 -17.98 -3.50 -10.11
CA VAL A 113 -18.72 -2.91 -11.25
C VAL A 113 -17.95 -1.76 -11.90
N ALA A 114 -17.20 -0.99 -11.09
CA ALA A 114 -16.40 0.14 -11.59
C ALA A 114 -15.25 -0.34 -12.48
N ASN A 115 -14.84 -1.60 -12.34
CA ASN A 115 -13.72 -2.22 -13.05
C ASN A 115 -12.52 -1.27 -13.13
N SER A 116 -12.15 -0.71 -11.98
CA SER A 116 -11.09 0.28 -11.86
C SER A 116 -9.73 -0.41 -11.93
N SER A 117 -8.83 0.07 -12.79
CA SER A 117 -7.41 -0.29 -12.74
C SER A 117 -6.69 0.31 -11.53
N THR A 118 -7.32 1.27 -10.86
CA THR A 118 -6.84 1.79 -9.58
C THR A 118 -7.43 0.91 -8.51
N ASP A 119 -6.59 0.22 -7.76
CA ASP A 119 -7.07 -0.51 -6.60
C ASP A 119 -7.65 0.46 -5.58
N LEU A 120 -8.98 0.57 -5.60
CA LEU A 120 -9.73 1.47 -4.69
C LEU A 120 -9.58 1.03 -3.23
N PHE A 121 -9.13 -0.22 -2.96
CA PHE A 121 -8.76 -0.65 -1.63
C PHE A 121 -7.48 0.05 -1.12
N HIS A 122 -6.52 0.36 -1.99
CA HIS A 122 -5.31 1.09 -1.60
C HIS A 122 -5.57 2.52 -1.13
N ILE A 123 -6.67 3.14 -1.56
CA ILE A 123 -7.11 4.44 -1.02
C ILE A 123 -7.39 4.33 0.50
N LEU A 124 -7.77 3.14 0.99
CA LEU A 124 -7.98 2.89 2.41
C LEU A 124 -6.70 2.77 3.22
N PHE A 125 -5.62 2.29 2.62
CA PHE A 125 -4.38 2.02 3.36
C PHE A 125 -3.46 3.22 3.46
N GLY A 126 -3.61 4.26 2.63
CA GLY A 126 -2.86 5.52 2.66
C GLY A 126 -1.38 5.38 3.05
N ASN A 127 -0.53 6.27 2.59
CA ASN A 127 0.88 6.29 3.03
C ASN A 127 1.24 7.66 3.58
N VAL A 128 1.56 7.72 4.88
CA VAL A 128 1.96 8.96 5.57
C VAL A 128 3.10 9.70 4.86
N LEU A 129 4.03 8.96 4.25
CA LEU A 129 5.20 9.53 3.59
C LEU A 129 4.90 10.01 2.16
N ALA A 130 3.78 9.58 1.58
CA ALA A 130 3.33 9.97 0.24
C ALA A 130 2.39 11.18 0.23
N VAL A 131 2.22 11.87 1.36
CA VAL A 131 1.34 13.03 1.51
C VAL A 131 1.86 14.21 0.69
N GLN A 132 1.01 14.71 -0.21
CA GLN A 132 1.29 15.87 -1.04
C GLN A 132 0.94 17.19 -0.33
N ASP A 133 1.41 18.30 -0.86
CA ASP A 133 1.12 19.64 -0.30
C ASP A 133 -0.37 19.95 -0.28
N SER A 134 -1.13 19.55 -1.30
CA SER A 134 -2.59 19.70 -1.35
C SER A 134 -3.28 19.02 -0.18
N ASP A 135 -2.88 17.77 0.12
CA ASP A 135 -3.47 16.96 1.19
C ASP A 135 -3.11 17.50 2.57
N LYS A 136 -1.87 17.98 2.73
CA LYS A 136 -1.41 18.67 3.94
C LYS A 136 -2.30 19.88 4.26
N TRP A 137 -2.50 20.79 3.29
CA TRP A 137 -3.27 21.99 3.51
C TRP A 137 -4.75 21.71 3.72
N LEU A 138 -5.32 20.73 3.01
CA LEU A 138 -6.68 20.24 3.25
C LEU A 138 -6.83 19.72 4.67
N THR A 139 -5.91 18.88 5.12
CA THR A 139 -5.90 18.30 6.48
C THR A 139 -5.82 19.40 7.55
N ILE A 140 -4.93 20.36 7.40
CA ILE A 140 -4.81 21.48 8.32
C ILE A 140 -6.11 22.30 8.35
N GLY A 141 -6.69 22.61 7.18
CA GLY A 141 -7.95 23.35 7.08
C GLY A 141 -9.09 22.65 7.81
N ILE A 142 -9.25 21.35 7.61
CA ILE A 142 -10.27 20.56 8.31
C ILE A 142 -9.95 20.43 9.81
N ALA A 143 -8.70 20.25 10.21
CA ALA A 143 -8.32 20.21 11.61
C ALA A 143 -8.67 21.52 12.33
N VAL A 144 -8.37 22.66 11.72
CA VAL A 144 -8.72 23.99 12.27
C VAL A 144 -10.24 24.16 12.35
N LEU A 145 -10.98 23.75 11.31
CA LEU A 145 -12.46 23.82 11.30
C LEU A 145 -13.05 22.98 12.44
N VAL A 146 -12.60 21.73 12.57
CA VAL A 146 -13.13 20.78 13.57
C VAL A 146 -12.79 21.24 14.99
N VAL A 147 -11.53 21.64 15.25
CA VAL A 147 -11.14 22.16 16.57
C VAL A 147 -11.89 23.45 16.87
N GLY A 148 -12.03 24.35 15.90
CA GLY A 148 -12.85 25.56 16.03
C GLY A 148 -14.31 25.26 16.37
N ALA A 149 -14.91 24.29 15.69
CA ALA A 149 -16.28 23.84 15.98
C ALA A 149 -16.40 23.22 17.39
N ILE A 150 -15.42 22.40 17.80
CA ILE A 150 -15.39 21.83 19.16
C ILE A 150 -15.31 22.96 20.21
N ILE A 151 -14.50 23.98 20.01
CA ILE A 151 -14.36 25.11 20.93
C ILE A 151 -15.66 25.92 20.98
N LEU A 152 -16.22 26.25 19.82
CA LEU A 152 -17.44 27.07 19.70
C LEU A 152 -18.64 26.37 20.34
N PHE A 153 -18.81 25.08 20.09
CA PHE A 153 -19.91 24.28 20.59
C PHE A 153 -19.55 23.43 21.82
N TYR A 154 -18.48 23.79 22.54
CA TYR A 154 -17.97 23.00 23.66
C TYR A 154 -19.04 22.69 24.72
N ARG A 155 -19.76 23.72 25.18
CA ARG A 155 -20.81 23.55 26.23
C ARG A 155 -21.97 22.65 25.78
N PRO A 156 -22.59 22.88 24.59
CA PRO A 156 -23.61 21.97 24.07
C PRO A 156 -23.11 20.54 23.88
N LEU A 157 -21.93 20.34 23.28
CA LEU A 157 -21.34 19.03 23.07
C LEU A 157 -21.04 18.30 24.39
N LEU A 158 -20.54 19.04 25.40
CA LEU A 158 -20.34 18.49 26.74
C LEU A 158 -21.66 17.99 27.33
N LEU A 159 -22.68 18.86 27.39
CA LEU A 159 -23.95 18.53 28.04
C LEU A 159 -24.67 17.38 27.34
N THR A 160 -24.75 17.40 26.02
CA THR A 160 -25.37 16.34 25.23
C THR A 160 -24.61 15.01 25.27
N SER A 161 -23.32 15.00 25.63
CA SER A 161 -22.53 13.77 25.76
C SER A 161 -22.60 13.14 27.15
N PHE A 162 -22.79 13.93 28.20
CA PHE A 162 -22.88 13.42 29.57
C PHE A 162 -24.31 13.18 30.06
N ASP A 163 -25.22 14.10 29.73
CA ASP A 163 -26.63 14.02 30.16
C ASP A 163 -27.57 14.57 29.08
N PRO A 164 -27.93 13.72 28.10
CA PRO A 164 -28.85 14.11 27.02
C PRO A 164 -30.23 14.53 27.54
N MET A 165 -30.70 13.94 28.67
CA MET A 165 -31.99 14.26 29.25
C MET A 165 -31.98 15.68 29.84
N MET A 166 -30.95 16.03 30.58
CA MET A 166 -30.76 17.37 31.11
C MET A 166 -30.60 18.40 29.99
N ALA A 167 -29.82 18.09 28.93
CA ALA A 167 -29.68 18.95 27.76
C ALA A 167 -31.06 19.23 27.11
N LYS A 168 -31.91 18.22 26.97
CA LYS A 168 -33.27 18.38 26.45
C LYS A 168 -34.14 19.22 27.36
N ALA A 169 -34.01 19.07 28.69
CA ALA A 169 -34.75 19.88 29.69
C ALA A 169 -34.34 21.38 29.61
N PHE A 170 -33.11 21.68 29.25
CA PHE A 170 -32.63 23.04 28.96
C PHE A 170 -33.03 23.57 27.57
N GLY A 171 -33.89 22.85 26.83
CA GLY A 171 -34.34 23.27 25.49
C GLY A 171 -33.34 23.09 24.38
N MET A 172 -32.25 22.32 24.60
CA MET A 172 -31.26 22.08 23.57
C MET A 172 -31.74 20.99 22.58
N ASN A 173 -31.49 21.21 21.30
CA ASN A 173 -31.72 20.19 20.29
C ASN A 173 -30.61 19.13 20.32
N VAL A 174 -30.76 18.10 21.15
CA VAL A 174 -29.78 17.02 21.34
C VAL A 174 -29.44 16.32 20.02
N GLN A 175 -30.44 16.14 19.13
CA GLN A 175 -30.23 15.51 17.84
C GLN A 175 -29.31 16.36 16.92
N ALA A 176 -29.52 17.67 16.88
CA ALA A 176 -28.68 18.56 16.08
C ALA A 176 -27.19 18.51 16.49
N TYR A 177 -26.91 18.51 17.80
CA TYR A 177 -25.53 18.38 18.30
C TYR A 177 -24.96 16.96 18.12
N HIS A 178 -25.80 15.93 18.10
CA HIS A 178 -25.36 14.59 17.73
C HIS A 178 -24.96 14.54 16.25
N TYR A 179 -25.78 15.06 15.34
CA TYR A 179 -25.44 15.12 13.92
C TYR A 179 -24.22 16.00 13.63
N LEU A 180 -24.08 17.12 14.35
CA LEU A 180 -22.87 17.95 14.26
C LEU A 180 -21.62 17.12 14.62
N LEU A 181 -21.67 16.36 15.72
CA LEU A 181 -20.54 15.53 16.13
C LEU A 181 -20.23 14.45 15.09
N MET A 182 -21.26 13.82 14.52
CA MET A 182 -21.08 12.82 13.46
C MET A 182 -20.48 13.41 12.18
N LEU A 183 -20.92 14.61 11.80
CA LEU A 183 -20.35 15.34 10.68
C LEU A 183 -18.85 15.65 10.91
N LEU A 184 -18.51 16.19 12.08
CA LEU A 184 -17.14 16.49 12.43
C LEU A 184 -16.26 15.22 12.44
N LEU A 185 -16.79 14.10 12.98
CA LEU A 185 -16.10 12.82 12.95
C LEU A 185 -15.87 12.31 11.53
N THR A 186 -16.91 12.38 10.68
CA THR A 186 -16.79 11.97 9.28
C THR A 186 -15.75 12.80 8.53
N LEU A 187 -15.73 14.11 8.72
CA LEU A 187 -14.72 14.98 8.11
C LEU A 187 -13.30 14.58 8.53
N VAL A 188 -13.08 14.35 9.83
CA VAL A 188 -11.77 13.90 10.33
C VAL A 188 -11.40 12.54 9.78
N ALA A 189 -12.32 11.57 9.84
CA ALA A 189 -12.06 10.20 9.40
C ALA A 189 -11.73 10.13 7.91
N VAL A 190 -12.53 10.79 7.05
CA VAL A 190 -12.34 10.79 5.59
C VAL A 190 -11.03 11.48 5.21
N THR A 191 -10.75 12.65 5.77
CA THR A 191 -9.52 13.41 5.45
C THR A 191 -8.28 12.67 5.93
N ALA A 192 -8.33 12.13 7.14
CA ALA A 192 -7.22 11.39 7.70
C ALA A 192 -6.99 10.05 6.96
N MET A 193 -8.07 9.37 6.54
CA MET A 193 -7.96 8.13 5.76
C MET A 193 -7.25 8.36 4.42
N GLN A 194 -7.60 9.42 3.70
CA GLN A 194 -6.96 9.77 2.43
C GLN A 194 -5.45 10.03 2.59
N SER A 195 -5.07 10.70 3.69
CA SER A 195 -3.67 11.11 3.90
C SER A 195 -2.81 10.01 4.52
N VAL A 196 -3.36 9.24 5.48
CA VAL A 196 -2.54 8.36 6.33
C VAL A 196 -3.08 6.92 6.45
N GLY A 197 -4.24 6.63 5.85
CA GLY A 197 -4.87 5.31 5.84
C GLY A 197 -5.77 5.01 7.04
N THR A 198 -6.61 3.99 6.90
CA THR A 198 -7.66 3.63 7.88
C THR A 198 -7.10 3.18 9.22
N VAL A 199 -6.07 2.33 9.21
CA VAL A 199 -5.49 1.73 10.44
C VAL A 199 -4.99 2.82 11.39
N LEU A 200 -4.27 3.81 10.86
CA LEU A 200 -3.74 4.91 11.66
C LEU A 200 -4.84 5.82 12.17
N VAL A 201 -5.86 6.10 11.35
CA VAL A 201 -6.99 6.96 11.73
C VAL A 201 -7.76 6.38 12.91
N VAL A 202 -8.13 5.10 12.82
CA VAL A 202 -8.88 4.40 13.89
C VAL A 202 -8.07 4.38 15.18
N ALA A 203 -6.79 4.08 15.09
CA ALA A 203 -5.90 4.06 16.24
C ALA A 203 -5.77 5.43 16.93
N LEU A 204 -5.60 6.51 16.15
CA LEU A 204 -5.48 7.87 16.69
C LEU A 204 -6.81 8.44 17.22
N LEU A 205 -7.95 8.01 16.70
CA LEU A 205 -9.26 8.38 17.22
C LEU A 205 -9.53 7.77 18.60
N ILE A 206 -9.08 6.54 18.84
CA ILE A 206 -9.45 5.78 20.05
C ILE A 206 -8.34 5.85 21.10
N THR A 207 -7.12 5.50 20.76
CA THR A 207 -6.06 5.19 21.72
C THR A 207 -5.61 6.40 22.56
N PRO A 208 -5.34 7.62 22.00
CA PRO A 208 -4.98 8.77 22.81
C PRO A 208 -6.10 9.22 23.74
N ALA A 209 -7.36 9.13 23.27
CA ALA A 209 -8.53 9.49 24.06
C ALA A 209 -8.79 8.50 25.20
N ALA A 210 -8.64 7.19 24.94
CA ALA A 210 -8.71 6.15 25.96
C ALA A 210 -7.60 6.32 27.03
N THR A 211 -6.38 6.65 26.59
CA THR A 211 -5.28 6.96 27.51
C THR A 211 -5.60 8.16 28.39
N ALA A 212 -6.08 9.25 27.81
CA ALA A 212 -6.45 10.45 28.55
C ALA A 212 -7.60 10.20 29.55
N PHE A 213 -8.56 9.35 29.19
CA PHE A 213 -9.69 8.98 30.05
C PHE A 213 -9.25 8.25 31.34
N LEU A 214 -8.13 7.53 31.31
CA LEU A 214 -7.56 6.88 32.50
C LEU A 214 -7.07 7.88 33.57
N TYR A 215 -6.76 9.13 33.17
CA TYR A 215 -6.13 10.11 34.05
C TYR A 215 -7.02 11.26 34.46
N THR A 216 -8.09 11.55 33.73
CA THR A 216 -8.94 12.70 33.99
C THR A 216 -10.42 12.44 33.78
N LYS A 217 -11.25 13.03 34.67
CA LYS A 217 -12.72 13.01 34.56
C LYS A 217 -13.28 14.33 33.98
N ARG A 218 -12.41 15.32 33.68
CA ARG A 218 -12.84 16.60 33.12
C ARG A 218 -12.60 16.61 31.62
N LEU A 219 -13.67 16.78 30.82
CA LEU A 219 -13.59 16.73 29.36
C LEU A 219 -12.54 17.70 28.77
N SER A 220 -12.46 18.93 29.28
CA SER A 220 -11.46 19.90 28.77
C SER A 220 -10.01 19.41 28.94
N ARG A 221 -9.69 18.81 30.09
CA ARG A 221 -8.36 18.23 30.33
C ARG A 221 -8.15 16.95 29.51
N MET A 222 -9.22 16.17 29.32
CA MET A 222 -9.18 14.97 28.49
C MET A 222 -8.86 15.30 27.04
N ILE A 223 -9.53 16.31 26.47
CA ILE A 223 -9.26 16.80 25.11
C ILE A 223 -7.80 17.27 24.98
N MET A 224 -7.31 18.15 25.89
CA MET A 224 -5.94 18.63 25.84
C MET A 224 -4.91 17.49 25.94
N LEU A 225 -5.11 16.56 26.88
CA LEU A 225 -4.21 15.44 27.07
C LEU A 225 -4.24 14.48 25.89
N SER A 226 -5.43 14.17 25.36
CA SER A 226 -5.61 13.32 24.20
C SER A 226 -4.97 13.90 22.94
N SER A 227 -5.22 15.17 22.65
CA SER A 227 -4.60 15.88 21.52
C SER A 227 -3.08 15.93 21.64
N PHE A 228 -2.56 16.16 22.84
CA PHE A 228 -1.12 16.12 23.09
C PHE A 228 -0.53 14.72 22.87
N LEU A 229 -1.18 13.67 23.39
CA LEU A 229 -0.73 12.29 23.22
C LEU A 229 -0.81 11.84 21.76
N GLY A 230 -1.86 12.24 21.02
CA GLY A 230 -1.98 11.97 19.59
C GLY A 230 -0.89 12.62 18.77
N GLY A 231 -0.64 13.92 19.00
CA GLY A 231 0.45 14.63 18.34
C GLY A 231 1.84 14.07 18.72
N LEU A 232 2.06 13.74 20.00
CA LEU A 232 3.31 13.14 20.45
C LEU A 232 3.52 11.74 19.85
N ALA A 233 2.48 10.91 19.75
CA ALA A 233 2.55 9.61 19.11
C ALA A 233 2.92 9.74 17.63
N SER A 234 2.40 10.75 16.95
CA SER A 234 2.76 11.05 15.55
C SER A 234 4.24 11.43 15.41
N VAL A 235 4.75 12.33 16.25
CA VAL A 235 6.16 12.73 16.22
C VAL A 235 7.09 11.55 16.52
N VAL A 236 6.84 10.86 17.64
CA VAL A 236 7.71 9.75 18.08
C VAL A 236 7.60 8.55 17.14
N GLY A 237 6.39 8.21 16.67
CA GLY A 237 6.17 7.12 15.76
C GLY A 237 6.81 7.36 14.39
N LEU A 238 6.71 8.59 13.86
CA LEU A 238 7.37 8.97 12.62
C LEU A 238 8.90 8.94 12.77
N PHE A 239 9.43 9.43 13.91
CA PHE A 239 10.85 9.32 14.23
C PHE A 239 11.33 7.85 14.24
N ILE A 240 10.57 6.95 14.87
CA ILE A 240 10.87 5.51 14.90
C ILE A 240 10.80 4.92 13.49
N GLY A 241 9.72 5.20 12.74
CA GLY A 241 9.52 4.71 11.37
C GLY A 241 10.66 5.11 10.45
N TYR A 242 11.02 6.40 10.47
CA TYR A 242 12.13 6.94 9.69
C TYR A 242 13.48 6.36 10.10
N SER A 243 13.76 6.26 11.42
CA SER A 243 15.06 5.82 11.93
C SER A 243 15.31 4.32 11.74
N LEU A 244 14.26 3.49 11.74
CA LEU A 244 14.34 2.03 11.57
C LEU A 244 13.98 1.58 10.16
N ASN A 245 13.63 2.51 9.27
CA ASN A 245 13.17 2.20 7.92
C ASN A 245 12.01 1.20 7.90
N ILE A 246 10.95 1.51 8.64
CA ILE A 246 9.71 0.72 8.69
C ILE A 246 8.51 1.60 8.40
N ALA A 247 7.36 1.00 8.07
CA ALA A 247 6.12 1.68 7.76
C ALA A 247 5.76 2.74 8.82
N ALA A 248 5.74 4.01 8.41
CA ALA A 248 5.58 5.15 9.32
C ALA A 248 4.21 5.14 10.02
N GLY A 249 3.13 4.81 9.29
CA GLY A 249 1.79 4.69 9.85
C GLY A 249 1.71 3.66 10.98
N SER A 250 2.19 2.45 10.73
CA SER A 250 2.24 1.36 11.71
C SER A 250 3.07 1.71 12.94
N SER A 251 4.18 2.43 12.76
CA SER A 251 5.03 2.90 13.87
C SER A 251 4.31 3.90 14.76
N ILE A 252 3.49 4.80 14.19
CA ILE A 252 2.66 5.75 14.95
C ILE A 252 1.60 5.01 15.76
N VAL A 253 0.93 4.02 15.15
CA VAL A 253 -0.08 3.18 15.84
C VAL A 253 0.52 2.45 17.04
N LEU A 254 1.66 1.78 16.83
CA LEU A 254 2.35 1.07 17.91
C LEU A 254 2.84 2.01 19.02
N THR A 255 3.27 3.22 18.67
CA THR A 255 3.66 4.25 19.64
C THR A 255 2.45 4.71 20.47
N ALA A 256 1.30 4.93 19.84
CA ALA A 256 0.06 5.28 20.55
C ALA A 256 -0.39 4.13 21.46
N ALA A 257 -0.34 2.89 21.00
CA ALA A 257 -0.64 1.70 21.78
C ALA A 257 0.32 1.55 22.97
N PHE A 258 1.60 1.82 22.77
CA PHE A 258 2.60 1.83 23.84
C PHE A 258 2.26 2.88 24.91
N PHE A 259 1.87 4.11 24.52
CA PHE A 259 1.44 5.14 25.45
C PHE A 259 0.20 4.70 26.24
N PHE A 260 -0.72 3.99 25.60
CA PHE A 260 -1.89 3.45 26.30
C PHE A 260 -1.51 2.37 27.33
N VAL A 261 -0.70 1.39 26.92
CA VAL A 261 -0.25 0.30 27.83
C VAL A 261 0.53 0.87 29.02
N PHE A 262 1.46 1.77 28.76
CA PHE A 262 2.23 2.45 29.80
C PHE A 262 1.32 3.29 30.71
N GLY A 263 0.41 4.07 30.10
CA GLY A 263 -0.58 4.86 30.80
C GLY A 263 -1.53 4.01 31.64
N PHE A 264 -1.95 2.86 31.15
CA PHE A 264 -2.82 1.92 31.87
C PHE A 264 -2.17 1.44 33.17
N PHE A 265 -0.90 0.99 33.10
CA PHE A 265 -0.17 0.53 34.29
C PHE A 265 0.13 1.66 35.30
N LEU A 266 0.31 2.89 34.85
CA LEU A 266 0.57 4.03 35.71
C LEU A 266 -0.68 4.75 36.20
N SER A 267 -1.88 4.35 35.75
CA SER A 267 -3.13 5.04 36.07
C SER A 267 -3.42 5.03 37.58
N PRO A 268 -4.07 6.09 38.09
CA PRO A 268 -4.42 6.19 39.52
C PRO A 268 -5.28 5.03 40.02
N GLN A 269 -6.16 4.49 39.18
CA GLN A 269 -7.05 3.38 39.54
C GLN A 269 -6.30 2.06 39.73
N GLN A 270 -5.28 1.78 38.89
CA GLN A 270 -4.45 0.58 39.05
C GLN A 270 -3.49 0.67 40.22
N ARG A 271 -2.98 1.88 40.51
CA ARG A 271 -2.12 2.11 41.68
C ARG A 271 -2.83 1.82 43.01
N GLN A 272 -4.16 2.02 43.08
CA GLN A 272 -4.96 1.71 44.27
C GLN A 272 -5.22 0.20 44.44
N LYS A 273 -5.37 -0.56 43.33
CA LYS A 273 -5.71 -2.00 43.37
C LYS A 273 -4.52 -2.93 43.59
N HIS A 274 -3.34 -2.64 43.06
CA HIS A 274 -2.23 -3.62 42.95
C HIS A 274 -0.90 -3.21 43.59
N GLY A 275 -0.83 -2.09 44.31
CA GLY A 275 0.41 -1.61 44.96
C GLY A 275 1.51 -1.15 43.99
N LYS A 276 2.27 -0.11 44.39
CA LYS A 276 3.20 0.61 43.50
C LYS A 276 4.31 -0.24 42.87
N LYS A 277 4.75 -1.33 43.52
CA LYS A 277 6.00 -2.04 43.13
C LYS A 277 5.83 -3.09 42.02
N SER A 278 4.68 -3.75 41.91
CA SER A 278 4.45 -4.82 40.93
C SER A 278 4.14 -4.30 39.54
N LEU A 279 3.38 -3.20 39.46
CA LEU A 279 2.91 -2.61 38.21
C LEU A 279 4.00 -1.81 37.47
N VAL A 280 4.88 -1.15 38.23
CA VAL A 280 6.05 -0.46 37.64
C VAL A 280 7.00 -1.49 37.02
N LYS A 281 7.19 -2.66 37.64
CA LYS A 281 8.03 -3.74 37.09
C LYS A 281 7.48 -4.31 35.78
N ALA A 282 6.14 -4.50 35.69
CA ALA A 282 5.51 -4.98 34.45
C ALA A 282 5.58 -3.95 33.31
N GLY A 283 5.32 -2.66 33.62
CA GLY A 283 5.49 -1.58 32.65
C GLY A 283 6.94 -1.41 32.17
N MET A 284 7.91 -1.51 33.08
CA MET A 284 9.34 -1.47 32.74
C MET A 284 9.77 -2.68 31.91
N ALA A 285 9.23 -3.88 32.17
CA ALA A 285 9.56 -5.07 31.38
C ALA A 285 9.06 -4.95 29.94
N VAL A 286 7.85 -4.43 29.72
CA VAL A 286 7.30 -4.18 28.39
C VAL A 286 8.11 -3.08 27.67
N SER A 287 8.51 -2.03 28.39
CA SER A 287 9.36 -0.95 27.85
C SER A 287 10.75 -1.45 27.47
N LEU A 288 11.36 -2.34 28.27
CA LEU A 288 12.68 -2.92 28.01
C LEU A 288 12.67 -3.87 26.81
N VAL A 289 11.59 -4.62 26.59
CA VAL A 289 11.43 -5.48 25.41
C VAL A 289 11.30 -4.63 24.15
N ALA A 290 10.49 -3.56 24.18
CA ALA A 290 10.34 -2.63 23.07
C ALA A 290 11.65 -1.90 22.72
N VAL A 291 12.40 -1.46 23.75
CA VAL A 291 13.71 -0.83 23.60
C VAL A 291 14.76 -1.84 23.13
N GLY A 292 14.71 -3.09 23.60
CA GLY A 292 15.63 -4.16 23.19
C GLY A 292 15.45 -4.56 21.71
N LEU A 293 14.20 -4.64 21.22
CA LEU A 293 13.88 -4.83 19.81
C LEU A 293 14.35 -3.63 18.96
N PHE A 294 14.23 -2.42 19.50
CA PHE A 294 14.72 -1.19 18.88
C PHE A 294 16.24 -1.19 18.67
N PHE A 295 17.02 -1.64 19.66
CA PHE A 295 18.49 -1.70 19.56
C PHE A 295 19.00 -2.85 18.71
N TYR A 296 18.29 -3.97 18.62
CA TYR A 296 18.72 -5.13 17.84
C TYR A 296 18.80 -4.87 16.34
N GLN A 297 17.89 -4.03 15.78
CA GLN A 297 17.91 -3.65 14.37
C GLN A 297 18.92 -2.54 14.00
N SER A 298 19.46 -1.83 14.97
CA SER A 298 20.32 -0.64 14.73
C SER A 298 21.79 -0.95 14.35
N VAL A 299 22.16 -2.22 14.13
CA VAL A 299 23.58 -2.64 14.07
C VAL A 299 24.13 -2.85 12.64
N HIS A 300 23.40 -2.52 11.59
CA HIS A 300 23.90 -2.70 10.22
C HIS A 300 23.93 -1.36 9.45
N PRO A 301 25.02 -0.57 9.56
CA PRO A 301 25.23 0.56 8.67
C PRO A 301 25.73 0.06 7.31
N THR A 302 24.99 0.32 6.25
CA THR A 302 25.47 0.20 4.88
C THR A 302 26.46 1.33 4.59
N THR A 303 27.74 0.99 4.47
CA THR A 303 28.78 1.93 4.04
C THR A 303 28.69 2.13 2.52
N SER A 304 28.22 3.27 2.11
CA SER A 304 28.33 3.74 0.72
C SER A 304 29.80 4.08 0.40
N LYS A 305 30.33 3.53 -0.67
CA LYS A 305 31.59 3.97 -1.26
C LYS A 305 31.34 5.27 -2.04
N ASN A 306 32.08 6.31 -1.75
CA ASN A 306 31.81 7.70 -2.19
C ASN A 306 32.01 8.02 -3.68
N ASP A 307 32.29 7.03 -4.55
CA ASP A 307 32.69 7.26 -5.96
C ASP A 307 31.85 6.48 -7.00
N GLN A 308 30.77 5.81 -6.57
CA GLN A 308 29.91 5.02 -7.47
C GLN A 308 28.67 5.81 -7.87
N LEU A 309 28.24 5.65 -9.14
CA LEU A 309 26.97 6.20 -9.62
C LEU A 309 25.80 5.59 -8.83
N LYS A 310 24.98 6.42 -8.23
CA LYS A 310 23.84 5.98 -7.42
C LYS A 310 22.65 5.68 -8.32
N VAL A 311 22.32 4.41 -8.45
CA VAL A 311 21.25 3.92 -9.29
C VAL A 311 20.11 3.35 -8.44
N VAL A 312 18.90 3.83 -8.66
CA VAL A 312 17.69 3.29 -8.05
C VAL A 312 16.85 2.63 -9.13
N VAL A 313 16.27 1.48 -8.81
CA VAL A 313 15.39 0.75 -9.73
C VAL A 313 14.10 0.32 -9.01
N THR A 314 13.04 0.13 -9.76
CA THR A 314 11.72 -0.14 -9.17
C THR A 314 11.55 -1.57 -8.68
N ASN A 315 12.14 -2.56 -9.36
CA ASN A 315 11.92 -3.97 -9.04
C ASN A 315 13.18 -4.84 -9.20
N ALA A 316 13.10 -6.06 -8.72
CA ALA A 316 14.21 -6.99 -8.66
C ALA A 316 14.70 -7.46 -10.04
N ILE A 317 13.82 -7.52 -11.05
CA ILE A 317 14.16 -7.92 -12.42
C ILE A 317 15.05 -6.86 -13.07
N ILE A 318 14.61 -5.59 -13.00
CA ILE A 318 15.38 -4.45 -13.49
C ILE A 318 16.70 -4.31 -12.69
N ALA A 319 16.66 -4.60 -11.38
CA ALA A 319 17.84 -4.58 -10.54
C ALA A 319 18.91 -5.56 -11.01
N ASP A 320 18.51 -6.78 -11.38
CA ASP A 320 19.43 -7.79 -11.88
C ASP A 320 20.03 -7.39 -13.23
N MET A 321 19.22 -6.98 -14.20
CA MET A 321 19.68 -6.47 -15.48
C MET A 321 20.65 -5.28 -15.30
N THR A 322 20.31 -4.35 -14.38
CA THR A 322 21.13 -3.17 -14.09
C THR A 322 22.46 -3.57 -13.44
N ARG A 323 22.46 -4.58 -12.58
CA ARG A 323 23.69 -5.13 -11.96
C ARG A 323 24.59 -5.78 -12.99
N GLU A 324 24.03 -6.55 -13.94
CA GLU A 324 24.80 -7.17 -15.03
C GLU A 324 25.50 -6.14 -15.92
N VAL A 325 24.86 -4.99 -16.16
CA VAL A 325 25.42 -3.91 -16.97
C VAL A 325 26.38 -3.02 -16.15
N GLY A 326 25.94 -2.58 -14.96
CA GLY A 326 26.63 -1.58 -14.14
C GLY A 326 27.80 -2.13 -13.33
N GLY A 327 27.76 -3.42 -12.96
CA GLY A 327 28.79 -4.11 -12.21
C GLY A 327 29.18 -3.38 -10.92
N ASP A 328 30.49 -3.20 -10.73
CA ASP A 328 31.08 -2.55 -9.56
C ASP A 328 31.15 -1.01 -9.67
N LYS A 329 30.65 -0.41 -10.76
CA LYS A 329 30.66 1.03 -10.99
C LYS A 329 29.45 1.76 -10.43
N ILE A 330 28.44 1.03 -10.00
CA ILE A 330 27.17 1.57 -9.51
C ILE A 330 26.91 1.19 -8.04
N ASP A 331 26.26 2.09 -7.30
CA ASP A 331 25.59 1.81 -6.01
C ASP A 331 24.10 1.59 -6.30
N LEU A 332 23.70 0.33 -6.44
CA LEU A 332 22.38 -0.07 -6.90
C LEU A 332 21.43 -0.34 -5.72
N HIS A 333 20.26 0.25 -5.77
CA HIS A 333 19.18 0.00 -4.82
C HIS A 333 17.87 -0.34 -5.55
N SER A 334 17.23 -1.46 -5.17
CA SER A 334 15.89 -1.82 -5.64
C SER A 334 14.85 -1.37 -4.63
N LEU A 335 13.81 -0.64 -5.07
CA LEU A 335 12.71 -0.17 -4.24
C LEU A 335 11.85 -1.34 -3.78
N VAL A 336 11.40 -2.18 -4.73
CA VAL A 336 10.63 -3.38 -4.41
C VAL A 336 11.60 -4.54 -4.15
N PRO A 337 11.55 -5.16 -2.96
CA PRO A 337 12.41 -6.29 -2.63
C PRO A 337 12.11 -7.54 -3.47
N VAL A 338 13.10 -8.44 -3.59
CA VAL A 338 12.94 -9.75 -4.22
C VAL A 338 11.75 -10.51 -3.60
N GLY A 339 10.93 -11.12 -4.45
CA GLY A 339 9.76 -11.91 -4.04
C GLY A 339 8.52 -11.08 -3.71
N LYS A 340 8.55 -9.77 -3.93
CA LYS A 340 7.41 -8.87 -3.78
C LYS A 340 6.86 -8.44 -5.13
N ASP A 341 5.56 -8.16 -5.15
CA ASP A 341 4.84 -7.67 -6.31
C ASP A 341 5.16 -6.18 -6.53
N PRO A 342 5.63 -5.76 -7.72
CA PRO A 342 5.92 -4.37 -8.03
C PRO A 342 4.67 -3.54 -8.37
N HIS A 343 3.53 -4.16 -8.65
CA HIS A 343 2.26 -3.45 -8.87
C HIS A 343 1.83 -2.68 -7.64
N ASP A 344 2.13 -3.22 -6.45
CA ASP A 344 1.75 -2.67 -5.17
C ASP A 344 2.93 -2.60 -4.20
N HIS A 345 3.46 -1.40 -4.01
CA HIS A 345 4.57 -1.16 -3.10
C HIS A 345 4.24 -0.07 -2.09
N GLU A 346 4.41 -0.38 -0.81
CA GLU A 346 4.37 0.60 0.27
C GLU A 346 5.73 1.31 0.38
N VAL A 347 5.77 2.57 -0.06
CA VAL A 347 7.00 3.38 -0.07
C VAL A 347 7.52 3.59 1.35
N LEU A 348 8.77 3.19 1.58
CA LEU A 348 9.48 3.33 2.85
C LEU A 348 10.31 4.63 2.88
N PRO A 349 10.68 5.14 4.08
CA PRO A 349 11.55 6.31 4.20
C PRO A 349 12.87 6.21 3.44
N GLU A 350 13.47 5.02 3.42
CA GLU A 350 14.71 4.74 2.69
C GLU A 350 14.51 4.87 1.17
N ASP A 351 13.35 4.45 0.64
CA ASP A 351 13.04 4.54 -0.79
C ASP A 351 13.04 5.99 -1.25
N ILE A 352 12.39 6.88 -0.48
CA ILE A 352 12.36 8.31 -0.79
C ILE A 352 13.76 8.91 -0.67
N ARG A 353 14.50 8.57 0.39
CA ARG A 353 15.87 9.03 0.59
C ARG A 353 16.79 8.58 -0.54
N ARG A 354 16.67 7.32 -0.98
CA ARG A 354 17.44 6.77 -2.11
C ARG A 354 17.05 7.43 -3.42
N ALA A 355 15.75 7.56 -3.70
CA ALA A 355 15.27 8.23 -4.90
C ALA A 355 15.73 9.70 -4.97
N THR A 356 15.61 10.46 -3.86
CA THR A 356 16.07 11.86 -3.80
C THR A 356 17.55 12.00 -4.11
N ASN A 357 18.39 11.08 -3.60
CA ASN A 357 19.85 11.14 -3.77
C ASN A 357 20.35 10.33 -4.99
N ALA A 358 19.47 9.74 -5.80
CA ALA A 358 19.84 8.99 -6.98
C ALA A 358 20.35 9.90 -8.10
N ASP A 359 21.41 9.45 -8.80
CA ASP A 359 21.91 10.07 -10.02
C ASP A 359 21.08 9.65 -11.23
N VAL A 360 20.51 8.43 -11.18
CA VAL A 360 19.57 7.91 -12.18
C VAL A 360 18.61 6.90 -11.55
N ILE A 361 17.36 6.90 -12.04
CA ILE A 361 16.32 5.98 -11.59
C ILE A 361 15.77 5.25 -12.83
N PHE A 362 15.62 3.91 -12.73
CA PHE A 362 14.99 3.11 -13.76
C PHE A 362 13.67 2.53 -13.26
N PHE A 363 12.65 2.64 -14.09
CA PHE A 363 11.35 2.03 -13.85
C PHE A 363 10.90 1.25 -15.08
N ASN A 364 9.95 0.32 -14.91
CA ASN A 364 9.49 -0.48 -16.03
C ASN A 364 8.80 0.38 -17.09
N GLY A 365 7.89 1.23 -16.70
CA GLY A 365 6.91 1.84 -17.59
C GLY A 365 5.77 0.87 -17.89
N LEU A 366 5.09 1.06 -19.03
CA LEU A 366 4.01 0.18 -19.47
C LEU A 366 2.98 -0.09 -18.36
N ASN A 367 2.62 0.94 -17.60
CA ASN A 367 1.59 0.86 -16.55
C ASN A 367 1.91 -0.04 -15.32
N LEU A 368 3.15 -0.50 -15.12
CA LEU A 368 3.50 -1.32 -13.96
C LEU A 368 3.39 -0.52 -12.66
N GLU A 369 4.27 0.45 -12.48
CA GLU A 369 4.40 1.24 -11.25
C GLU A 369 3.55 2.52 -11.27
N THR A 370 3.09 2.90 -12.47
CA THR A 370 2.28 4.10 -12.73
C THR A 370 0.78 3.80 -12.76
N GLY A 371 0.42 2.53 -12.91
CA GLY A 371 -0.93 2.01 -12.73
C GLY A 371 -1.31 1.86 -11.25
N GLY A 372 -2.42 1.20 -10.98
CA GLY A 372 -2.85 0.89 -9.61
C GLY A 372 -2.89 2.11 -8.70
N ASN A 373 -2.17 2.06 -7.59
CA ASN A 373 -2.07 3.14 -6.60
C ASN A 373 -1.12 4.29 -7.02
N SER A 374 -0.46 4.17 -8.18
CA SER A 374 0.50 5.14 -8.72
C SER A 374 1.62 5.50 -7.73
N TRP A 375 2.09 4.50 -6.96
CA TRP A 375 3.08 4.71 -5.91
C TRP A 375 4.37 5.36 -6.41
N PHE A 376 4.82 4.98 -7.61
CA PHE A 376 6.04 5.51 -8.21
C PHE A 376 5.92 6.99 -8.57
N THR A 377 4.80 7.40 -9.19
CA THR A 377 4.55 8.81 -9.52
C THR A 377 4.57 9.71 -8.28
N LYS A 378 3.96 9.23 -7.19
CA LYS A 378 3.99 9.93 -5.89
C LYS A 378 5.40 9.99 -5.31
N LEU A 379 6.16 8.91 -5.43
CA LEU A 379 7.56 8.85 -4.99
C LEU A 379 8.43 9.85 -5.78
N MET A 380 8.32 9.89 -7.11
CA MET A 380 9.09 10.81 -7.95
C MET A 380 8.74 12.27 -7.64
N THR A 381 7.46 12.58 -7.45
CA THR A 381 7.00 13.92 -7.03
C THR A 381 7.61 14.31 -5.67
N ASN A 382 7.61 13.39 -4.69
CA ASN A 382 8.17 13.67 -3.36
C ASN A 382 9.70 13.74 -3.34
N ALA A 383 10.36 13.15 -4.33
CA ALA A 383 11.81 13.17 -4.49
C ALA A 383 12.31 14.31 -5.41
N ASP A 384 11.40 15.18 -5.90
CA ASP A 384 11.67 16.27 -6.87
C ASP A 384 12.39 15.78 -8.13
N LYS A 385 11.98 14.60 -8.67
CA LYS A 385 12.55 13.97 -9.86
C LYS A 385 11.73 14.22 -11.11
N VAL A 386 12.39 14.44 -12.25
CA VAL A 386 11.79 14.78 -13.53
C VAL A 386 12.01 13.64 -14.54
N GLU A 387 10.92 13.22 -15.19
CA GLU A 387 10.98 12.20 -16.23
C GLU A 387 11.83 12.66 -17.43
N GLY A 388 12.62 11.73 -17.97
CA GLY A 388 13.54 12.02 -19.06
C GLY A 388 14.80 12.78 -18.66
N GLN A 389 14.90 13.23 -17.39
CA GLN A 389 16.09 13.84 -16.82
C GLN A 389 16.67 12.99 -15.69
N ASP A 390 15.86 12.60 -14.73
CA ASP A 390 16.30 11.89 -13.53
C ASP A 390 15.87 10.43 -13.53
N TYR A 391 14.72 10.11 -14.16
CA TYR A 391 14.23 8.76 -14.26
C TYR A 391 13.75 8.39 -15.66
N PHE A 392 13.90 7.11 -16.02
CA PHE A 392 13.74 6.61 -17.38
C PHE A 392 13.04 5.25 -17.38
N ALA A 393 12.10 5.08 -18.33
CA ALA A 393 11.48 3.78 -18.58
C ALA A 393 12.45 2.86 -19.32
N VAL A 394 12.74 1.69 -18.73
CA VAL A 394 13.61 0.71 -19.41
C VAL A 394 12.91 0.03 -20.58
N SER A 395 11.58 0.07 -20.63
CA SER A 395 10.77 -0.44 -21.75
C SER A 395 10.68 0.50 -22.96
N GLU A 396 11.38 1.62 -22.97
CA GLU A 396 11.37 2.52 -24.12
C GLU A 396 11.72 1.78 -25.42
N GLY A 397 10.87 1.93 -26.45
CA GLY A 397 11.03 1.23 -27.74
C GLY A 397 10.37 -0.15 -27.82
N VAL A 398 9.82 -0.68 -26.72
CA VAL A 398 8.98 -1.87 -26.76
C VAL A 398 7.64 -1.53 -27.41
N ALA A 399 7.19 -2.35 -28.36
CA ALA A 399 5.84 -2.22 -28.92
C ALA A 399 4.80 -2.70 -27.88
N PRO A 400 3.97 -1.81 -27.32
CA PRO A 400 3.09 -2.19 -26.23
C PRO A 400 2.03 -3.21 -26.67
N LEU A 401 1.69 -4.13 -25.78
CA LEU A 401 0.45 -4.89 -25.79
C LEU A 401 -0.50 -4.27 -24.76
N TYR A 402 -1.79 -4.54 -24.92
CA TYR A 402 -2.81 -3.91 -24.09
C TYR A 402 -3.54 -4.95 -23.24
N LEU A 403 -4.00 -4.50 -22.09
CA LEU A 403 -4.87 -5.30 -21.24
C LEU A 403 -6.21 -5.51 -21.93
N GLU A 404 -6.83 -6.67 -21.70
CA GLU A 404 -8.13 -7.03 -22.27
C GLU A 404 -9.27 -6.66 -21.32
N GLY A 405 -10.50 -6.61 -21.88
CA GLY A 405 -11.71 -6.26 -21.13
C GLY A 405 -12.12 -4.80 -21.25
N ALA A 406 -13.43 -4.55 -21.14
CA ALA A 406 -14.05 -3.24 -21.41
C ALA A 406 -13.51 -2.07 -20.55
N ASN A 407 -12.85 -2.38 -19.43
CA ASN A 407 -12.37 -1.38 -18.46
C ASN A 407 -10.87 -1.16 -18.54
N ASN A 408 -10.20 -1.91 -19.39
CA ASN A 408 -8.76 -1.86 -19.63
C ASN A 408 -8.43 -1.24 -21.00
N GLU A 409 -9.43 -0.69 -21.68
CA GLU A 409 -9.25 -0.10 -23.00
C GLU A 409 -8.17 0.99 -22.98
N GLY A 410 -7.13 0.78 -23.79
CA GLY A 410 -5.99 1.68 -23.88
C GLY A 410 -4.94 1.57 -22.79
N LYS A 411 -5.09 0.67 -21.82
CA LYS A 411 -4.05 0.41 -20.80
C LYS A 411 -3.05 -0.60 -21.30
N GLU A 412 -1.79 -0.28 -21.13
CA GLU A 412 -0.68 -1.14 -21.55
C GLU A 412 -0.48 -2.30 -20.58
N ASP A 413 -0.14 -3.47 -21.11
CA ASP A 413 0.30 -4.62 -20.34
C ASP A 413 1.76 -4.41 -19.91
N PRO A 414 2.08 -4.50 -18.61
CA PRO A 414 3.42 -4.17 -18.12
C PRO A 414 4.47 -5.26 -18.33
N HIS A 415 4.08 -6.52 -18.57
CA HIS A 415 4.93 -7.71 -18.42
C HIS A 415 5.85 -7.96 -19.63
N ALA A 416 6.38 -6.90 -20.23
CA ALA A 416 7.19 -6.99 -21.43
C ALA A 416 8.51 -7.78 -21.23
N TRP A 417 9.07 -7.78 -20.02
CA TRP A 417 10.30 -8.53 -19.69
C TRP A 417 10.16 -10.05 -19.83
N LEU A 418 8.93 -10.60 -19.83
CA LEU A 418 8.71 -12.04 -20.05
C LEU A 418 8.98 -12.48 -21.51
N SER A 419 9.21 -11.54 -22.42
CA SER A 419 9.80 -11.78 -23.72
C SER A 419 11.30 -11.48 -23.68
N LEU A 420 12.17 -12.46 -23.98
CA LEU A 420 13.62 -12.21 -24.05
C LEU A 420 13.98 -11.16 -25.08
N ALA A 421 13.25 -11.06 -26.19
CA ALA A 421 13.44 -9.99 -27.19
C ALA A 421 13.22 -8.58 -26.58
N ASN A 422 12.19 -8.41 -25.76
CA ASN A 422 11.96 -7.17 -25.05
C ASN A 422 12.97 -6.97 -23.90
N GLY A 423 13.32 -8.04 -23.18
CA GLY A 423 14.35 -7.98 -22.12
C GLY A 423 15.70 -7.49 -22.64
N MET A 424 16.05 -7.82 -23.89
CA MET A 424 17.25 -7.27 -24.55
C MET A 424 17.13 -5.76 -24.77
N ILE A 425 15.96 -5.23 -25.16
CA ILE A 425 15.71 -3.78 -25.25
C ILE A 425 15.93 -3.10 -23.90
N TYR A 426 15.47 -3.72 -22.80
CA TYR A 426 15.68 -3.21 -21.43
C TYR A 426 17.18 -3.07 -21.13
N VAL A 427 17.97 -4.12 -21.43
CA VAL A 427 19.43 -4.11 -21.22
C VAL A 427 20.11 -3.03 -22.05
N GLU A 428 19.71 -2.83 -23.31
CA GLU A 428 20.23 -1.77 -24.18
C GLU A 428 19.91 -0.37 -23.62
N ASN A 429 18.69 -0.15 -23.16
CA ASN A 429 18.28 1.12 -22.56
C ASN A 429 19.05 1.41 -21.26
N ILE A 430 19.18 0.42 -20.38
CA ILE A 430 19.97 0.53 -19.14
C ILE A 430 21.41 0.94 -19.48
N ALA A 431 22.05 0.25 -20.45
CA ALA A 431 23.43 0.56 -20.85
C ALA A 431 23.56 1.96 -21.45
N ARG A 432 22.59 2.40 -22.24
CA ARG A 432 22.53 3.74 -22.81
C ARG A 432 22.45 4.79 -21.71
N TYR A 433 21.51 4.70 -20.80
CA TYR A 433 21.31 5.70 -19.75
C TYR A 433 22.44 5.72 -18.72
N LEU A 434 22.99 4.55 -18.34
CA LEU A 434 24.20 4.52 -17.51
C LEU A 434 25.38 5.21 -18.18
N SER A 435 25.56 4.99 -19.50
CA SER A 435 26.62 5.64 -20.29
C SER A 435 26.44 7.15 -20.40
N GLU A 436 25.20 7.63 -20.50
CA GLU A 436 24.89 9.07 -20.56
C GLU A 436 25.14 9.76 -19.21
N LYS A 437 24.81 9.07 -18.09
CA LYS A 437 24.98 9.61 -16.74
C LYS A 437 26.40 9.49 -16.21
N ASP A 438 27.14 8.49 -16.65
CA ASP A 438 28.55 8.28 -16.29
C ASP A 438 29.42 7.99 -17.54
N PRO A 439 29.76 9.03 -18.34
CA PRO A 439 30.53 8.87 -19.54
C PRO A 439 31.94 8.27 -19.33
N ASN A 440 32.50 8.41 -18.13
CA ASN A 440 33.81 7.87 -17.80
C ASN A 440 33.84 6.34 -17.79
N ASN A 441 32.71 5.69 -17.48
CA ASN A 441 32.58 4.25 -17.46
C ASN A 441 31.78 3.70 -18.67
N GLN A 442 31.49 4.51 -19.68
CA GLN A 442 30.69 4.12 -20.86
C GLN A 442 31.19 2.81 -21.50
N ALA A 443 32.48 2.69 -21.74
CA ALA A 443 33.06 1.50 -22.38
C ALA A 443 32.85 0.22 -21.53
N TYR A 444 32.84 0.35 -20.21
CA TYR A 444 32.58 -0.73 -19.28
C TYR A 444 31.12 -1.20 -19.38
N TYR A 445 30.16 -0.27 -19.31
CA TYR A 445 28.75 -0.57 -19.43
C TYR A 445 28.38 -1.23 -20.76
N GLN A 446 28.92 -0.70 -21.86
CA GLN A 446 28.72 -1.25 -23.21
C GLN A 446 29.30 -2.66 -23.37
N ALA A 447 30.48 -2.92 -22.80
CA ALA A 447 31.09 -4.25 -22.85
C ALA A 447 30.27 -5.29 -22.07
N ASN A 448 29.81 -4.94 -20.87
CA ASN A 448 28.98 -5.80 -20.05
C ASN A 448 27.62 -6.06 -20.72
N ALA A 449 26.96 -5.02 -21.21
CA ALA A 449 25.69 -5.15 -21.92
C ALA A 449 25.84 -6.08 -23.14
N LYS A 450 26.86 -5.91 -23.96
CA LYS A 450 27.13 -6.77 -25.10
C LYS A 450 27.31 -8.24 -24.71
N ALA A 451 28.03 -8.51 -23.62
CA ALA A 451 28.23 -9.86 -23.12
C ALA A 451 26.92 -10.48 -22.61
N TYR A 452 26.11 -9.68 -21.92
CA TYR A 452 24.82 -10.15 -21.38
C TYR A 452 23.80 -10.36 -22.48
N LEU A 453 23.70 -9.44 -23.45
CA LEU A 453 22.84 -9.58 -24.63
C LEU A 453 23.14 -10.86 -25.42
N ALA A 454 24.41 -11.23 -25.62
CA ALA A 454 24.77 -12.47 -26.29
C ALA A 454 24.26 -13.73 -25.56
N LYS A 455 24.25 -13.71 -24.23
CA LYS A 455 23.65 -14.82 -23.43
C LYS A 455 22.14 -14.88 -23.62
N LEU A 456 21.46 -13.73 -23.58
CA LEU A 456 20.00 -13.64 -23.75
C LEU A 456 19.58 -14.06 -25.16
N GLU A 457 20.32 -13.64 -26.18
CA GLU A 457 20.07 -14.01 -27.58
C GLU A 457 20.17 -15.53 -27.77
N THR A 458 21.23 -16.17 -27.23
CA THR A 458 21.38 -17.62 -27.29
C THR A 458 20.18 -18.34 -26.66
N LEU A 459 19.75 -17.89 -25.46
CA LEU A 459 18.58 -18.47 -24.78
C LEU A 459 17.30 -18.22 -25.59
N HIS A 460 17.17 -17.06 -26.22
CA HIS A 460 16.03 -16.71 -27.07
C HIS A 460 15.90 -17.64 -28.27
N GLU A 461 16.99 -17.85 -29.02
CA GLU A 461 17.03 -18.74 -30.19
C GLU A 461 16.74 -20.19 -29.81
N GLU A 462 17.35 -20.69 -28.73
CA GLU A 462 17.07 -22.04 -28.18
C GLU A 462 15.59 -22.19 -27.78
N SER A 463 14.99 -21.14 -27.22
CA SER A 463 13.59 -21.13 -26.81
C SER A 463 12.64 -21.20 -28.00
N LEU A 464 12.89 -20.41 -29.04
CA LEU A 464 12.11 -20.46 -30.29
C LEU A 464 12.13 -21.88 -30.88
N ALA A 465 13.33 -22.49 -30.97
CA ALA A 465 13.46 -23.86 -31.48
C ALA A 465 12.74 -24.89 -30.63
N ARG A 466 12.77 -24.74 -29.31
CA ARG A 466 12.10 -25.62 -28.32
C ARG A 466 10.58 -25.55 -28.43
N PHE A 467 10.01 -24.36 -28.42
CA PHE A 467 8.56 -24.17 -28.49
C PHE A 467 7.96 -24.49 -29.85
N ALA A 468 8.74 -24.38 -30.93
CA ALA A 468 8.31 -24.84 -32.25
C ALA A 468 8.01 -26.34 -32.31
N GLN A 469 8.60 -27.16 -31.43
CA GLN A 469 8.40 -28.61 -31.40
C GLN A 469 7.14 -29.06 -30.66
N ILE A 470 6.48 -28.14 -29.90
CA ILE A 470 5.26 -28.45 -29.15
C ILE A 470 4.08 -28.58 -30.14
N PRO A 471 3.26 -29.61 -30.05
CA PRO A 471 2.05 -29.75 -30.88
C PRO A 471 1.06 -28.61 -30.62
N ASP A 472 0.45 -28.06 -31.66
CA ASP A 472 -0.47 -26.90 -31.53
C ASP A 472 -1.67 -27.20 -30.61
N THR A 473 -2.11 -28.45 -30.51
CA THR A 473 -3.20 -28.85 -29.62
C THR A 473 -2.86 -28.75 -28.13
N LYS A 474 -1.56 -28.71 -27.79
CA LYS A 474 -1.06 -28.58 -26.41
C LYS A 474 -0.49 -27.16 -26.10
N LYS A 475 -0.40 -26.31 -27.13
CA LYS A 475 0.15 -24.95 -26.99
C LYS A 475 -0.84 -24.00 -26.29
N LEU A 476 -0.90 -24.05 -24.98
CA LEU A 476 -1.63 -23.07 -24.18
C LEU A 476 -0.99 -22.96 -22.79
N ILE A 477 -0.45 -21.80 -22.46
CA ILE A 477 0.03 -21.49 -21.11
C ILE A 477 -1.18 -21.10 -20.27
N VAL A 478 -1.34 -21.73 -19.11
CA VAL A 478 -2.44 -21.43 -18.20
C VAL A 478 -1.88 -20.95 -16.87
N THR A 479 -2.22 -19.73 -16.50
CA THR A 479 -1.71 -19.00 -15.33
C THR A 479 -2.86 -18.36 -14.53
N SER A 480 -2.57 -17.82 -13.38
CA SER A 480 -3.56 -17.08 -12.61
C SER A 480 -3.77 -15.69 -13.20
N GLU A 481 -2.68 -14.99 -13.50
CA GLU A 481 -2.66 -13.66 -14.09
C GLU A 481 -2.36 -13.70 -15.60
N GLY A 482 -2.87 -12.71 -16.33
CA GLY A 482 -2.66 -12.51 -17.77
C GLY A 482 -1.28 -11.99 -18.17
N SER A 483 -0.23 -12.29 -17.41
CA SER A 483 1.13 -11.73 -17.55
C SER A 483 1.92 -12.23 -18.77
N PHE A 484 1.52 -13.34 -19.40
CA PHE A 484 2.29 -13.99 -20.46
C PHE A 484 1.99 -13.52 -21.89
N LYS A 485 1.33 -12.39 -22.12
CA LYS A 485 0.96 -11.93 -23.48
C LYS A 485 2.18 -11.66 -24.38
N TYR A 486 3.22 -10.99 -23.89
CA TYR A 486 4.45 -10.75 -24.65
C TYR A 486 5.21 -12.05 -24.92
N PHE A 487 5.25 -12.97 -23.95
CA PHE A 487 5.79 -14.30 -24.12
C PHE A 487 5.03 -15.06 -25.20
N SER A 488 3.70 -15.06 -25.12
CA SER A 488 2.79 -15.71 -26.08
C SER A 488 3.04 -15.21 -27.51
N LYS A 489 3.13 -13.89 -27.68
CA LYS A 489 3.41 -13.27 -28.98
C LYS A 489 4.78 -13.65 -29.52
N THR A 490 5.80 -13.71 -28.66
CA THR A 490 7.18 -14.00 -29.05
C THR A 490 7.39 -15.46 -29.43
N TYR A 491 6.82 -16.39 -28.66
CA TYR A 491 7.07 -17.83 -28.84
C TYR A 491 5.93 -18.59 -29.53
N GLY A 492 4.85 -17.91 -29.90
CA GLY A 492 3.71 -18.52 -30.60
C GLY A 492 2.92 -19.50 -29.74
N ILE A 493 2.86 -19.27 -28.41
CA ILE A 493 2.10 -20.10 -27.47
C ILE A 493 1.02 -19.24 -26.83
N PRO A 494 -0.27 -19.38 -27.16
CA PRO A 494 -1.35 -18.66 -26.51
C PRO A 494 -1.33 -18.79 -24.99
N SER A 495 -1.88 -17.82 -24.28
CA SER A 495 -2.09 -17.87 -22.83
C SER A 495 -3.57 -17.75 -22.47
N ALA A 496 -3.96 -18.42 -21.38
CA ALA A 496 -5.24 -18.28 -20.73
C ALA A 496 -5.02 -18.09 -19.23
N TYR A 497 -5.87 -17.31 -18.57
CA TYR A 497 -5.65 -16.89 -17.20
C TYR A 497 -6.98 -16.69 -16.47
N ILE A 498 -6.92 -16.59 -15.14
CA ILE A 498 -8.10 -16.38 -14.30
C ILE A 498 -8.47 -14.90 -14.29
N TRP A 499 -7.50 -13.99 -14.05
CA TRP A 499 -7.69 -12.54 -14.05
C TRP A 499 -6.65 -11.84 -14.92
N GLU A 500 -6.96 -10.62 -15.31
CA GLU A 500 -6.17 -9.88 -16.29
C GLU A 500 -4.85 -9.35 -15.73
N ILE A 501 -4.88 -8.76 -14.53
CA ILE A 501 -3.74 -8.16 -13.86
C ILE A 501 -3.91 -8.18 -12.34
N ASN A 502 -2.83 -8.28 -11.57
CA ASN A 502 -2.83 -8.39 -10.10
C ASN A 502 -3.45 -7.20 -9.33
N THR A 503 -3.75 -6.09 -10.00
CA THR A 503 -4.45 -4.95 -9.40
C THR A 503 -5.98 -5.09 -9.43
N GLU A 504 -6.53 -6.18 -9.95
CA GLU A 504 -7.96 -6.48 -10.06
C GLU A 504 -8.43 -7.48 -9.00
N GLU A 505 -9.76 -7.72 -8.95
CA GLU A 505 -10.32 -8.80 -8.12
C GLU A 505 -9.80 -10.16 -8.57
N GLU A 506 -9.07 -10.81 -7.69
CA GLU A 506 -8.47 -12.11 -7.93
C GLU A 506 -9.48 -13.25 -7.76
N GLY A 507 -9.77 -13.97 -8.84
CA GLY A 507 -10.49 -15.24 -8.79
C GLY A 507 -11.98 -15.12 -8.50
N SER A 508 -12.68 -14.18 -9.12
CA SER A 508 -14.15 -14.12 -9.05
C SER A 508 -14.78 -15.41 -9.60
N PRO A 509 -15.98 -15.82 -9.14
CA PRO A 509 -16.65 -17.02 -9.62
C PRO A 509 -16.84 -17.06 -11.14
N GLU A 510 -17.01 -15.91 -11.79
CA GLU A 510 -17.17 -15.81 -13.23
C GLU A 510 -15.86 -16.01 -13.96
N GLN A 511 -14.76 -15.42 -13.48
CA GLN A 511 -13.42 -15.62 -14.03
C GLN A 511 -13.01 -17.10 -13.96
N LEU A 512 -13.16 -17.73 -12.79
CA LEU A 512 -12.87 -19.14 -12.58
C LEU A 512 -13.70 -20.03 -13.53
N ARG A 513 -15.01 -19.78 -13.63
CA ARG A 513 -15.89 -20.54 -14.53
C ARG A 513 -15.46 -20.42 -15.98
N THR A 514 -15.17 -19.21 -16.45
CA THR A 514 -14.76 -18.94 -17.83
C THR A 514 -13.49 -19.70 -18.18
N LEU A 515 -12.49 -19.70 -17.29
CA LEU A 515 -11.26 -20.45 -17.51
C LEU A 515 -11.51 -21.97 -17.48
N VAL A 516 -12.28 -22.48 -16.52
CA VAL A 516 -12.62 -23.92 -16.41
C VAL A 516 -13.34 -24.40 -17.67
N ASP A 517 -14.31 -23.64 -18.21
CA ASP A 517 -15.03 -23.98 -19.43
C ASP A 517 -14.09 -24.00 -20.65
N THR A 518 -13.17 -23.05 -20.74
CA THR A 518 -12.13 -23.01 -21.78
C THR A 518 -11.22 -24.22 -21.71
N LEU A 519 -10.79 -24.59 -20.51
CA LEU A 519 -9.87 -25.72 -20.32
C LEU A 519 -10.52 -27.07 -20.58
N LYS A 520 -11.80 -27.26 -20.25
CA LYS A 520 -12.55 -28.50 -20.58
C LYS A 520 -12.68 -28.75 -22.09
N ALA A 521 -12.62 -27.68 -22.88
CA ALA A 521 -12.62 -27.76 -24.34
C ALA A 521 -11.21 -27.92 -24.94
N SER A 522 -10.15 -27.81 -24.13
CA SER A 522 -8.75 -27.88 -24.55
C SER A 522 -8.12 -29.26 -24.29
N GLN A 523 -6.93 -29.49 -24.87
CA GLN A 523 -6.09 -30.68 -24.63
C GLN A 523 -4.83 -30.31 -23.84
N VAL A 524 -4.90 -29.24 -23.02
CA VAL A 524 -3.77 -28.74 -22.24
C VAL A 524 -3.39 -29.75 -21.16
N PRO A 525 -2.12 -30.20 -21.10
CA PRO A 525 -1.72 -31.22 -20.14
C PRO A 525 -1.36 -30.65 -18.74
N ALA A 526 -1.14 -29.34 -18.63
CA ALA A 526 -0.56 -28.73 -17.41
C ALA A 526 -1.04 -27.31 -17.16
N LEU A 527 -1.16 -26.97 -15.88
CA LEU A 527 -1.34 -25.60 -15.36
C LEU A 527 -0.03 -25.12 -14.72
N PHE A 528 0.15 -23.82 -14.64
CA PHE A 528 1.33 -23.21 -14.01
C PHE A 528 0.90 -22.26 -12.91
N LEU A 529 1.71 -22.16 -11.85
CA LEU A 529 1.46 -21.30 -10.71
C LEU A 529 2.57 -20.25 -10.61
N GLU A 530 2.21 -18.99 -10.62
CA GLU A 530 3.17 -17.89 -10.48
C GLU A 530 3.68 -17.78 -9.05
N SER A 531 4.92 -17.30 -8.92
CA SER A 531 5.60 -17.19 -7.62
C SER A 531 5.04 -16.09 -6.72
N SER A 532 4.41 -15.08 -7.32
CA SER A 532 3.92 -13.85 -6.66
C SER A 532 2.43 -13.88 -6.30
N VAL A 533 1.66 -14.90 -6.74
CA VAL A 533 0.21 -14.93 -6.56
C VAL A 533 -0.29 -15.97 -5.56
N ASN A 534 -1.55 -15.80 -5.13
CA ASN A 534 -2.24 -16.77 -4.28
C ASN A 534 -2.55 -18.06 -5.06
N ARG A 535 -2.10 -19.20 -4.55
CA ARG A 535 -2.26 -20.50 -5.21
C ARG A 535 -3.68 -21.08 -5.22
N LYS A 536 -4.56 -20.65 -4.28
CA LYS A 536 -5.89 -21.25 -4.10
C LYS A 536 -6.80 -21.18 -5.32
N PRO A 537 -6.90 -20.07 -6.07
CA PRO A 537 -7.71 -20.02 -7.28
C PRO A 537 -7.26 -21.05 -8.32
N MET A 538 -5.96 -21.19 -8.56
CA MET A 538 -5.43 -22.19 -9.50
C MET A 538 -5.61 -23.62 -9.00
N GLU A 539 -5.53 -23.88 -7.70
CA GLU A 539 -5.85 -25.20 -7.11
C GLU A 539 -7.33 -25.56 -7.33
N SER A 540 -8.24 -24.59 -7.28
CA SER A 540 -9.66 -24.82 -7.61
C SER A 540 -9.83 -25.18 -9.09
N VAL A 541 -9.18 -24.44 -10.00
CA VAL A 541 -9.19 -24.76 -11.43
C VAL A 541 -8.63 -26.18 -11.70
N SER A 542 -7.51 -26.52 -11.06
CA SER A 542 -6.93 -27.86 -11.16
C SER A 542 -7.89 -28.95 -10.70
N THR A 543 -8.61 -28.72 -9.60
CA THR A 543 -9.60 -29.65 -9.05
C THR A 543 -10.79 -29.84 -10.00
N ASP A 544 -11.32 -28.75 -10.56
CA ASP A 544 -12.53 -28.76 -11.40
C ASP A 544 -12.28 -29.29 -12.81
N THR A 545 -11.04 -29.19 -13.31
CA THR A 545 -10.65 -29.65 -14.65
C THR A 545 -9.94 -30.98 -14.63
N GLY A 546 -9.37 -31.40 -13.51
CA GLY A 546 -8.50 -32.57 -13.40
C GLY A 546 -7.10 -32.36 -14.00
N ILE A 547 -6.76 -31.15 -14.48
CA ILE A 547 -5.45 -30.84 -15.04
C ILE A 547 -4.48 -30.52 -13.91
N PRO A 548 -3.32 -31.18 -13.82
CA PRO A 548 -2.37 -30.96 -12.74
C PRO A 548 -1.65 -29.62 -12.85
N ILE A 549 -1.35 -28.99 -11.71
CA ILE A 549 -0.37 -27.89 -11.62
C ILE A 549 1.01 -28.53 -11.76
N TYR A 550 1.68 -28.25 -12.88
CA TYR A 550 2.96 -28.90 -13.21
C TYR A 550 4.13 -28.30 -12.42
N SER A 551 4.24 -26.97 -12.43
CA SER A 551 5.36 -26.30 -11.81
C SER A 551 5.01 -24.87 -11.38
N ARG A 552 5.88 -24.33 -10.53
CA ARG A 552 5.93 -22.90 -10.21
C ARG A 552 6.79 -22.19 -11.24
N ILE A 553 6.34 -21.03 -11.73
CA ILE A 553 7.03 -20.14 -12.66
C ILE A 553 7.13 -18.73 -12.06
N PHE A 554 7.99 -17.91 -12.61
CA PHE A 554 8.23 -16.56 -12.12
C PHE A 554 7.60 -15.52 -13.07
N THR A 555 7.02 -14.48 -12.52
CA THR A 555 6.44 -13.34 -13.27
C THR A 555 7.04 -12.02 -12.81
N ASP A 556 6.70 -11.53 -11.62
CA ASP A 556 6.94 -10.17 -11.15
C ASP A 556 8.23 -10.01 -10.34
N SER A 557 8.89 -11.10 -10.03
CA SER A 557 10.14 -11.09 -9.28
C SER A 557 11.03 -12.28 -9.64
N ILE A 558 12.34 -12.08 -9.49
CA ILE A 558 13.32 -13.17 -9.44
C ILE A 558 13.26 -13.89 -8.09
N ALA A 559 13.91 -15.05 -7.99
CA ALA A 559 14.06 -15.78 -6.73
C ALA A 559 15.09 -15.13 -5.77
N PRO A 560 15.06 -15.47 -4.47
CA PRO A 560 16.13 -15.11 -3.54
C PRO A 560 17.49 -15.66 -3.98
N ALA A 561 18.57 -14.94 -3.62
CA ALA A 561 19.93 -15.31 -3.99
C ALA A 561 20.30 -16.75 -3.57
N GLY A 562 20.84 -17.52 -4.50
CA GLY A 562 21.21 -18.94 -4.34
C GLY A 562 20.06 -19.93 -4.58
N GLU A 563 18.86 -19.47 -4.91
CA GLU A 563 17.75 -20.30 -5.36
C GLU A 563 17.67 -20.31 -6.90
N VAL A 564 16.92 -21.28 -7.45
CA VAL A 564 16.69 -21.35 -8.90
C VAL A 564 15.88 -20.14 -9.34
N GLY A 565 16.38 -19.40 -10.34
CA GLY A 565 15.72 -18.20 -10.85
C GLY A 565 16.16 -16.92 -10.14
N ASP A 566 17.32 -16.88 -9.45
CA ASP A 566 17.84 -15.74 -8.71
C ASP A 566 18.46 -14.64 -9.59
N SER A 567 18.44 -14.80 -10.89
CA SER A 567 18.78 -13.80 -11.90
C SER A 567 17.71 -13.74 -12.99
N TYR A 568 17.64 -12.66 -13.76
CA TYR A 568 16.71 -12.57 -14.87
C TYR A 568 16.95 -13.69 -15.90
N TYR A 569 18.23 -13.97 -16.20
CA TYR A 569 18.60 -15.07 -17.11
C TYR A 569 18.10 -16.43 -16.59
N ASP A 570 18.37 -16.75 -15.34
CA ASP A 570 17.98 -18.04 -14.76
C ASP A 570 16.46 -18.14 -14.54
N MET A 571 15.79 -17.03 -14.21
CA MET A 571 14.34 -16.93 -14.15
C MET A 571 13.70 -17.28 -15.51
N MET A 572 14.15 -16.64 -16.58
CA MET A 572 13.63 -16.91 -17.92
C MET A 572 13.95 -18.32 -18.41
N LYS A 573 15.15 -18.80 -18.15
CA LYS A 573 15.56 -20.17 -18.46
C LYS A 573 14.67 -21.19 -17.73
N TRP A 574 14.43 -21.00 -16.44
CA TRP A 574 13.52 -21.83 -15.65
C TRP A 574 12.10 -21.82 -16.22
N ASN A 575 11.53 -20.65 -16.47
CA ASN A 575 10.20 -20.50 -17.04
C ASN A 575 10.07 -21.26 -18.37
N ILE A 576 11.02 -21.06 -19.27
CA ILE A 576 11.06 -21.71 -20.58
C ILE A 576 11.13 -23.24 -20.44
N GLU A 577 12.00 -23.73 -19.55
CA GLU A 577 12.14 -25.16 -19.29
C GLU A 577 10.86 -25.76 -18.70
N GLN A 578 10.29 -25.15 -17.66
CA GLN A 578 9.08 -25.65 -17.01
C GLN A 578 7.87 -25.62 -17.93
N ILE A 579 7.67 -24.52 -18.66
CA ILE A 579 6.55 -24.38 -19.59
C ILE A 579 6.69 -25.44 -20.71
N SER A 580 7.86 -25.56 -21.31
CA SER A 580 8.06 -26.51 -22.41
C SER A 580 7.88 -27.97 -21.96
N GLN A 581 8.40 -28.33 -20.78
CA GLN A 581 8.24 -29.68 -20.23
C GLN A 581 6.79 -29.99 -19.84
N GLY A 582 6.11 -29.01 -19.20
CA GLY A 582 4.70 -29.17 -18.83
C GLY A 582 3.78 -29.36 -20.03
N LEU A 583 4.02 -28.65 -21.13
CA LEU A 583 3.21 -28.74 -22.34
C LEU A 583 3.53 -29.98 -23.21
N THR A 584 4.62 -30.68 -22.93
CA THR A 584 5.02 -31.91 -23.68
C THR A 584 4.66 -33.22 -22.97
N GLN A 585 4.02 -33.16 -21.80
CA GLN A 585 3.56 -34.34 -21.03
C GLN A 585 2.51 -35.19 -21.72
#